data_b2c37034f80e027a95d9eee19730389a
#
_entry.id   b2c37034f80e027a95d9eee19730389a
#
_cell.length_a   1.000
_cell.length_b   1.000
_cell.length_c   1.000
_cell.angle_alpha   90.00
_cell.angle_beta   90.00
_cell.angle_gamma   90.00
#
_symmetry.space_group_name_H-M   'P 1'
#
loop_
_entity.id
_entity.type
_entity.pdbx_description
1 polymer ?
#
loop_
_entity_poly.entity_id
_entity_poly.type
_entity_poly.pdbx_seq_one_letter_code
_entity_poly.pdbx_strand_id
1 'polypeptide(L)'
;MLGKIITEHGQVVNNKDIMVVHLHLKEGETIPAHNHPGRQIFFTVVEGEVEVYLDEKETYPLVPKKVLEFDGEARISVKALKESDIFVYLVVKR
;
A
#
# COMPACT_ATOMS: atom_id res chain seq x y z
N MET A 1 -17.03 -14.97 -18.50
CA MET A 1 -16.62 -13.55 -18.40
C MET A 1 -15.13 -13.39 -18.58
N LEU A 2 -14.72 -12.39 -19.33
CA LEU A 2 -13.30 -12.16 -19.59
C LEU A 2 -12.63 -11.27 -18.54
N GLY A 3 -13.39 -10.43 -17.83
CA GLY A 3 -12.84 -9.52 -16.84
C GLY A 3 -13.63 -9.53 -15.54
N LYS A 4 -13.02 -8.95 -14.51
CA LYS A 4 -13.65 -8.83 -13.21
C LYS A 4 -13.29 -7.47 -12.63
N ILE A 5 -14.30 -6.71 -12.20
CA ILE A 5 -14.12 -5.42 -11.54
C ILE A 5 -14.13 -5.68 -10.03
N ILE A 6 -13.09 -5.21 -9.34
CA ILE A 6 -12.94 -5.40 -7.91
C ILE A 6 -13.09 -4.04 -7.24
N THR A 7 -14.05 -3.92 -6.34
CA THR A 7 -14.36 -2.65 -5.65
C THR A 7 -14.29 -2.77 -4.13
N GLU A 8 -14.11 -3.98 -3.60
CA GLU A 8 -14.10 -4.21 -2.17
C GLU A 8 -12.84 -3.62 -1.52
N HIS A 9 -12.85 -3.54 -0.20
CA HIS A 9 -11.70 -3.15 0.61
C HIS A 9 -11.02 -4.38 1.20
N GLY A 10 -9.78 -4.23 1.65
CA GLY A 10 -9.02 -5.29 2.26
C GLY A 10 -8.19 -6.05 1.23
N GLN A 11 -7.93 -7.32 1.49
CA GLN A 11 -7.16 -8.17 0.59
C GLN A 11 -8.07 -8.62 -0.55
N VAL A 12 -8.09 -7.85 -1.62
CA VAL A 12 -9.01 -8.09 -2.74
C VAL A 12 -8.48 -9.12 -3.74
N VAL A 13 -7.18 -9.33 -3.77
CA VAL A 13 -6.53 -10.42 -4.50
C VAL A 13 -5.48 -11.02 -3.57
N ASN A 14 -5.48 -12.32 -3.41
CA ASN A 14 -4.48 -13.00 -2.59
C ASN A 14 -4.26 -14.41 -3.14
N ASN A 15 -3.15 -14.61 -3.81
CA ASN A 15 -2.77 -15.90 -4.34
C ASN A 15 -1.26 -16.11 -4.15
N LYS A 16 -0.72 -17.16 -4.73
CA LYS A 16 0.71 -17.50 -4.53
C LYS A 16 1.67 -16.52 -5.17
N ASP A 17 1.21 -15.66 -6.06
CA ASP A 17 2.07 -14.76 -6.83
C ASP A 17 1.93 -13.31 -6.40
N ILE A 18 0.72 -12.88 -6.04
CA ILE A 18 0.45 -11.47 -5.76
C ILE A 18 -0.64 -11.32 -4.70
N MET A 19 -0.50 -10.27 -3.91
CA MET A 19 -1.56 -9.79 -3.03
C MET A 19 -1.85 -8.34 -3.42
N VAL A 20 -3.13 -8.01 -3.57
CA VAL A 20 -3.57 -6.63 -3.81
C VAL A 20 -4.46 -6.23 -2.64
N VAL A 21 -4.13 -5.11 -2.03
CA VAL A 21 -4.87 -4.61 -0.86
C VAL A 21 -5.44 -3.24 -1.18
N HIS A 22 -6.74 -3.07 -0.96
CA HIS A 22 -7.41 -1.78 -1.09
C HIS A 22 -7.71 -1.25 0.31
N LEU A 23 -7.10 -0.13 0.66
CA LEU A 23 -7.26 0.50 1.96
C LEU A 23 -7.94 1.84 1.82
N HIS A 24 -8.85 2.13 2.75
CA HIS A 24 -9.44 3.46 2.89
C HIS A 24 -9.07 3.99 4.27
N LEU A 25 -8.43 5.14 4.31
CA LEU A 25 -8.01 5.77 5.55
C LEU A 25 -8.67 7.13 5.69
N LYS A 26 -9.21 7.40 6.86
CA LYS A 26 -9.68 8.74 7.19
C LYS A 26 -8.50 9.64 7.52
N GLU A 27 -8.71 10.95 7.40
CA GLU A 27 -7.68 11.91 7.77
C GLU A 27 -7.19 11.63 9.20
N GLY A 28 -5.87 11.55 9.36
CA GLY A 28 -5.24 11.29 10.64
C GLY A 28 -5.10 9.82 11.02
N GLU A 29 -5.74 8.90 10.29
CA GLU A 29 -5.58 7.48 10.57
C GLU A 29 -4.17 7.01 10.22
N THR A 30 -3.68 6.03 10.99
CA THR A 30 -2.35 5.48 10.79
C THR A 30 -2.40 3.98 10.64
N ILE A 31 -1.40 3.45 9.93
CA ILE A 31 -1.14 2.01 9.88
C ILE A 31 0.14 1.78 10.67
N PRO A 32 0.09 0.92 11.72
CA PRO A 32 1.29 0.65 12.53
C PRO A 32 2.40 -0.01 11.72
N ALA A 33 3.63 0.14 12.20
CA ALA A 33 4.79 -0.41 11.53
C ALA A 33 4.72 -1.93 11.43
N HIS A 34 4.96 -2.44 10.24
CA HIS A 34 4.99 -3.89 9.96
C HIS A 34 5.79 -4.11 8.70
N ASN A 35 6.12 -5.37 8.41
CA ASN A 35 6.83 -5.70 7.18
C ASN A 35 6.20 -6.90 6.49
N HIS A 36 6.63 -7.13 5.25
CA HIS A 36 6.15 -8.23 4.42
C HIS A 36 7.36 -8.93 3.77
N PRO A 37 8.11 -9.74 4.55
CA PRO A 37 9.28 -10.43 4.00
C PRO A 37 8.94 -11.27 2.79
N GLY A 38 9.83 -11.31 1.83
CA GLY A 38 9.64 -12.10 0.61
C GLY A 38 8.83 -11.41 -0.47
N ARG A 39 8.44 -10.15 -0.25
CA ARG A 39 7.60 -9.40 -1.20
C ARG A 39 8.31 -8.14 -1.67
N GLN A 40 8.10 -7.81 -2.95
CA GLN A 40 8.39 -6.48 -3.47
C GLN A 40 7.08 -5.71 -3.47
N ILE A 41 7.09 -4.48 -2.95
CA ILE A 41 5.87 -3.74 -2.72
C ILE A 41 5.80 -2.52 -3.62
N PHE A 42 4.60 -2.29 -4.18
CA PHE A 42 4.28 -1.11 -4.98
C PHE A 42 3.10 -0.44 -4.30
N PHE A 43 3.34 0.74 -3.74
CA PHE A 43 2.35 1.47 -2.96
C PHE A 43 1.85 2.65 -3.77
N THR A 44 0.52 2.70 -3.99
CA THR A 44 -0.08 3.74 -4.83
C THR A 44 -1.22 4.41 -4.09
N VAL A 45 -1.44 5.70 -4.39
CA VAL A 45 -2.55 6.47 -3.85
C VAL A 45 -3.49 6.78 -5.00
N VAL A 46 -4.77 6.45 -4.83
CA VAL A 46 -5.81 6.76 -5.83
C VAL A 46 -6.38 8.15 -5.56
N GLU A 47 -6.68 8.42 -4.29
CA GLU A 47 -7.20 9.72 -3.84
C GLU A 47 -6.56 10.06 -2.51
N GLY A 48 -6.39 11.34 -2.25
CA GLY A 48 -5.91 11.83 -0.97
C GLY A 48 -4.42 12.06 -0.94
N GLU A 49 -3.87 12.00 0.27
CA GLU A 49 -2.45 12.24 0.50
C GLU A 49 -2.03 11.49 1.75
N VAL A 50 -0.94 10.75 1.66
CA VAL A 50 -0.40 9.99 2.79
C VAL A 50 1.10 10.21 2.92
N GLU A 51 1.62 9.97 4.11
CA GLU A 51 3.05 9.83 4.34
C GLU A 51 3.35 8.38 4.63
N VAL A 52 4.33 7.84 3.92
CA VAL A 52 4.83 6.48 4.13
C VAL A 52 6.21 6.58 4.76
N TYR A 53 6.42 5.84 5.84
CA TYR A 53 7.69 5.80 6.56
C TYR A 53 8.29 4.42 6.39
N LEU A 54 9.57 4.36 5.99
CA LEU A 54 10.29 3.10 5.84
C LEU A 54 11.40 3.03 6.88
N ASP A 55 11.37 1.99 7.71
CA ASP A 55 12.30 1.73 8.79
C ASP A 55 12.42 2.90 9.77
N GLU A 56 11.36 3.72 9.85
CA GLU A 56 11.33 4.93 10.69
C GLU A 56 12.46 5.91 10.38
N LYS A 57 13.07 5.77 9.21
CA LYS A 57 14.21 6.61 8.78
C LYS A 57 13.89 7.45 7.56
N GLU A 58 13.11 6.92 6.65
CA GLU A 58 12.79 7.60 5.39
C GLU A 58 11.32 7.93 5.37
N THR A 59 10.99 9.11 4.88
CA THR A 59 9.62 9.58 4.74
C THR A 59 9.31 9.88 3.29
N TYR A 60 8.22 9.32 2.80
CA TYR A 60 7.79 9.50 1.42
C TYR A 60 6.37 10.06 1.39
N PRO A 61 6.21 11.35 1.05
CA PRO A 61 4.88 11.90 0.84
C PRO A 61 4.34 11.40 -0.50
N LEU A 62 3.14 10.84 -0.50
CA LEU A 62 2.54 10.28 -1.69
C LEU A 62 1.19 10.89 -1.98
N VAL A 63 0.99 11.24 -3.23
CA VAL A 63 -0.26 11.75 -3.79
C VAL A 63 -0.60 10.90 -5.02
N PRO A 64 -1.82 11.06 -5.59
CA PRO A 64 -2.17 10.29 -6.80
C PRO A 64 -1.15 10.46 -7.92
N LYS A 65 -0.98 9.39 -8.71
CA LYS A 65 -0.08 9.30 -9.87
C LYS A 65 1.38 9.01 -9.52
N LYS A 66 1.69 8.77 -8.24
CA LYS A 66 3.02 8.34 -7.80
C LYS A 66 2.98 6.89 -7.36
N VAL A 67 4.08 6.19 -7.54
CA VAL A 67 4.27 4.82 -7.07
C VAL A 67 5.52 4.79 -6.22
N LEU A 68 5.41 4.27 -5.01
CA LEU A 68 6.56 4.00 -4.17
C LEU A 68 6.86 2.51 -4.24
N GLU A 69 8.04 2.17 -4.73
CA GLU A 69 8.49 0.79 -4.79
C GLU A 69 9.51 0.56 -3.68
N PHE A 70 9.36 -0.54 -2.93
CA PHE A 70 10.34 -0.88 -1.90
C PHE A 70 10.30 -2.39 -1.59
N ASP A 71 11.38 -2.85 -0.97
CA ASP A 71 11.49 -4.23 -0.52
C ASP A 71 10.67 -4.42 0.74
N GLY A 72 9.85 -5.46 0.77
CA GLY A 72 8.96 -5.74 1.90
C GLY A 72 9.68 -6.13 3.18
N GLU A 73 11.00 -6.33 3.15
CA GLU A 73 11.79 -6.48 4.39
C GLU A 73 11.78 -5.20 5.21
N ALA A 74 11.65 -4.05 4.57
CA ALA A 74 11.57 -2.77 5.27
C ALA A 74 10.28 -2.69 6.05
N ARG A 75 10.34 -2.11 7.25
CA ARG A 75 9.14 -1.88 8.06
C ARG A 75 8.45 -0.63 7.56
N ILE A 76 7.20 -0.79 7.18
CA ILE A 76 6.39 0.31 6.67
C ILE A 76 5.37 0.74 7.72
N SER A 77 5.22 2.05 7.88
CA SER A 77 4.09 2.65 8.59
C SER A 77 3.54 3.77 7.72
N VAL A 78 2.28 4.12 7.93
CA VAL A 78 1.57 5.08 7.08
C VAL A 78 0.75 6.01 7.95
N LYS A 79 0.68 7.28 7.53
CA LYS A 79 -0.24 8.26 8.12
C LYS A 79 -0.99 8.96 7.01
N ALA A 80 -2.32 8.96 7.09
CA ALA A 80 -3.15 9.68 6.13
C ALA A 80 -3.21 11.16 6.51
N LEU A 81 -2.78 12.03 5.60
CA LEU A 81 -2.85 13.48 5.79
C LEU A 81 -4.22 14.01 5.38
N LYS A 82 -4.91 13.28 4.53
CA LYS A 82 -6.29 13.52 4.09
C LYS A 82 -6.98 12.20 3.99
N GLU A 83 -8.31 12.21 3.90
CA GLU A 83 -9.05 10.97 3.60
C GLU A 83 -8.52 10.40 2.29
N SER A 84 -8.14 9.13 2.29
CA SER A 84 -7.36 8.54 1.19
C SER A 84 -7.81 7.15 0.82
N ASP A 85 -7.76 6.86 -0.47
CA ASP A 85 -7.90 5.52 -1.01
C ASP A 85 -6.56 5.07 -1.58
N ILE A 86 -6.16 3.87 -1.23
CA ILE A 86 -4.82 3.34 -1.51
C ILE A 86 -4.93 1.95 -2.09
N PHE A 87 -4.15 1.66 -3.14
CA PHE A 87 -3.93 0.29 -3.60
C PHE A 87 -2.47 -0.08 -3.35
N VAL A 88 -2.26 -1.21 -2.68
CA VAL A 88 -0.94 -1.75 -2.41
C VAL A 88 -0.81 -3.09 -3.11
N TYR A 89 0.25 -3.25 -3.89
CA TYR A 89 0.54 -4.46 -4.64
C TYR A 89 1.77 -5.11 -4.05
N LEU A 90 1.62 -6.35 -3.57
CA LEU A 90 2.70 -7.11 -2.95
C LEU A 90 2.98 -8.31 -3.84
N VAL A 91 4.14 -8.28 -4.48
CA VAL A 91 4.52 -9.28 -5.48
C VAL A 91 5.59 -10.18 -4.88
N VAL A 92 5.42 -11.50 -5.03
CA VAL A 92 6.41 -12.45 -4.51
C VAL A 92 7.74 -12.26 -5.23
N LYS A 93 8.82 -12.12 -4.47
CA LYS A 93 10.18 -12.09 -5.04
C LYS A 93 10.61 -13.50 -5.42
N ARG A 94 11.27 -13.60 -6.56
CA ARG A 94 11.74 -14.89 -7.07
C ARG A 94 13.25 -14.89 -7.30
#